data_e4961eb13228d162d14a3e6a7ff0d4c1
#
_entry.id   e4961eb13228d162d14a3e6a7ff0d4c1
#
_cell.length_a   1.000
_cell.length_b   1.000
_cell.length_c   1.000
_cell.angle_alpha   90.00
_cell.angle_beta   90.00
_cell.angle_gamma   90.00
#
_symmetry.space_group_name_H-M   'P 1'
#
loop_
_entity.id
_entity.type
_entity.pdbx_description
1 polymer ?
#
loop_
_entity_poly.entity_id
_entity_poly.type
_entity_poly.pdbx_seq_one_letter_code
_entity_poly.pdbx_strand_id
1 'polypeptide(L)' 'MNIDEIRKSKPEGTTHYREFTEQYLMNTEGKWYIFREGYWELTKRPFTYELKPL' A
#
# COMPACT_ATOMS: atom_id res chain seq x y z
N MET A 1 7.01 -11.17 7.39
CA MET A 1 6.73 -11.53 6.00
C MET A 1 7.86 -11.02 5.09
N ASN A 2 8.27 -11.82 4.13
CA ASN A 2 9.35 -11.48 3.21
C ASN A 2 8.86 -10.43 2.19
N ILE A 3 9.67 -9.41 1.92
CA ILE A 3 9.30 -8.36 0.99
C ILE A 3 9.04 -8.90 -0.43
N ASP A 4 9.72 -9.96 -0.81
CA ASP A 4 9.50 -10.58 -2.12
C ASP A 4 8.11 -11.19 -2.22
N GLU A 5 7.61 -11.77 -1.14
CA GLU A 5 6.25 -12.30 -1.09
C GLU A 5 5.21 -11.19 -1.14
N ILE A 6 5.50 -10.08 -0.48
CA ILE A 6 4.63 -8.90 -0.50
C ILE A 6 4.52 -8.38 -1.93
N ARG A 7 5.66 -8.24 -2.62
CA ARG A 7 5.68 -7.78 -4.01
C ARG A 7 4.93 -8.71 -4.94
N LYS A 8 5.04 -10.01 -4.71
CA LYS A 8 4.41 -11.03 -5.53
C LYS A 8 2.90 -11.03 -5.36
N SER A 9 2.43 -10.77 -4.16
CA SER A 9 1.00 -10.82 -3.82
C SER A 9 0.28 -9.48 -3.92
N LYS A 10 1.01 -8.40 -4.20
CA LYS A 10 0.41 -7.08 -4.21
C LYS A 10 -0.59 -6.89 -5.34
N PRO A 11 -1.65 -6.12 -5.10
CA PRO A 11 -2.57 -5.73 -6.17
C PRO A 11 -1.87 -4.83 -7.18
N GLU A 12 -2.36 -4.82 -8.41
CA GLU A 12 -1.81 -3.93 -9.43
C GLU A 12 -1.99 -2.47 -9.01
N GLY A 13 -0.95 -1.68 -9.18
CA GLY A 13 -0.95 -0.26 -8.80
C GLY A 13 -0.38 0.02 -7.43
N THR A 14 -0.09 -1.01 -6.64
CA THR A 14 0.48 -0.82 -5.30
C THR A 14 1.85 -0.18 -5.38
N THR A 15 2.07 0.89 -4.62
CA THR A 15 3.38 1.55 -4.53
C THR A 15 4.04 1.36 -3.17
N HIS A 16 3.25 1.13 -2.12
CA HIS A 16 3.76 1.02 -0.75
C HIS A 16 3.03 -0.08 0.01
N TYR A 17 3.65 -0.52 1.09
CA TYR A 17 3.07 -1.51 1.99
C TYR A 17 3.26 -1.06 3.43
N ARG A 18 2.20 -1.12 4.22
CA ARG A 18 2.25 -0.82 5.64
C ARG A 18 2.24 -2.14 6.42
N GLU A 19 3.41 -2.53 6.90
CA GLU A 19 3.60 -3.80 7.56
C GLU A 19 2.80 -3.92 8.86
N PHE A 20 2.72 -2.84 9.62
CA PHE A 20 2.02 -2.83 10.90
C PHE A 20 0.57 -3.26 10.79
N THR A 21 -0.11 -2.86 9.72
CA THR A 21 -1.52 -3.20 9.50
C THR A 21 -1.73 -4.19 8.36
N GLU A 22 -0.64 -4.63 7.73
CA GLU A 22 -0.69 -5.54 6.59
C GLU A 22 -1.57 -5.00 5.47
N GLN A 23 -1.40 -3.72 5.15
CA GLN A 23 -2.20 -3.05 4.14
C GLN A 23 -1.36 -2.59 2.96
N TYR A 24 -1.94 -2.70 1.76
CA TYR A 24 -1.33 -2.18 0.54
C TYR A 24 -1.82 -0.76 0.30
N LEU A 25 -0.90 0.12 -0.10
CA LEU A 25 -1.22 1.50 -0.39
C LEU A 25 -0.71 1.89 -1.77
N MET A 26 -1.36 2.87 -2.35
CA MET A 26 -0.98 3.41 -3.66
C MET A 26 -0.93 4.92 -3.56
N ASN A 27 0.19 5.50 -4.03
CA ASN A 27 0.32 6.94 -4.15
C ASN A 27 0.38 7.27 -5.64
N THR A 28 -0.60 8.01 -6.11
CA THR A 28 -0.65 8.44 -7.50
C THR A 28 -1.24 9.85 -7.58
N GLU A 29 -0.61 10.70 -8.39
CA GLU A 29 -1.04 12.08 -8.60
C GLU A 29 -1.26 12.86 -7.30
N GLY A 30 -0.40 12.60 -6.30
CA GLY A 30 -0.48 13.28 -5.02
C GLY A 30 -1.58 12.78 -4.10
N LYS A 31 -2.30 11.75 -4.50
CA LYS A 31 -3.38 11.17 -3.70
C LYS A 31 -2.97 9.81 -3.17
N TRP A 32 -3.50 9.47 -2.01
CA TRP A 32 -3.24 8.17 -1.37
C TRP A 32 -4.49 7.31 -1.38
N TYR A 33 -4.30 6.03 -1.71
CA TYR A 33 -5.37 5.05 -1.73
C TYR A 33 -4.94 3.84 -0.91
N ILE A 34 -5.91 3.20 -0.27
CA ILE A 34 -5.67 1.97 0.49
C ILE A 34 -6.49 0.85 -0.14
N PHE A 35 -5.87 -0.33 -0.27
CA PHE A 35 -6.57 -1.48 -0.84
C PHE A 35 -7.36 -2.17 0.26
N ARG A 36 -8.66 -2.26 0.05
CA ARG A 36 -9.55 -2.83 1.04
C ARG A 36 -10.69 -3.57 0.36
N GLU A 37 -10.90 -4.81 0.77
CA GLU A 37 -12.00 -5.64 0.26
C GLU A 37 -12.07 -5.74 -1.27
N GLY A 38 -10.90 -5.81 -1.90
CA GLY A 38 -10.82 -6.03 -3.34
C GLY A 38 -10.82 -4.78 -4.20
N TYR A 39 -10.81 -3.59 -3.60
CA TYR A 39 -10.76 -2.35 -4.37
C TYR A 39 -9.95 -1.26 -3.66
N TRP A 40 -9.57 -0.25 -4.43
CA TRP A 40 -8.85 0.90 -3.91
C TRP A 40 -9.82 1.94 -3.37
N GLU A 41 -9.51 2.45 -2.18
CA GLU A 41 -10.35 3.45 -1.52
C GLU A 41 -9.49 4.66 -1.18
N LEU A 42 -9.97 5.86 -1.52
CA LEU A 42 -9.26 7.10 -1.23
C LEU A 42 -9.08 7.26 0.28
N THR A 43 -7.87 7.57 0.71
CA THR A 43 -7.57 7.74 2.12
C THR A 43 -6.72 8.97 2.34
N LYS A 44 -6.54 9.34 3.60
CA LYS A 44 -5.68 10.46 3.96
C LYS A 44 -4.22 10.05 3.81
N ARG A 45 -3.34 11.04 3.67
CA ARG A 45 -1.91 10.81 3.60
C ARG A 45 -1.45 10.08 4.86
N PRO A 46 -0.89 8.88 4.75
CA PRO A 46 -0.39 8.15 5.91
C PRO A 46 0.96 8.71 6.35
N PHE A 47 1.40 8.29 7.54
CA PHE A 47 2.75 8.60 7.97
C PHE A 47 3.72 7.76 7.15
N THR A 48 4.52 8.43 6.32
CA THR A 48 5.40 7.74 5.36
C THR A 48 6.47 6.87 6.02
N TYR A 49 6.85 7.19 7.25
CA TYR A 49 7.84 6.36 7.96
C TYR A 49 7.30 4.97 8.30
N GLU A 50 6.00 4.77 8.25
CA GLU A 50 5.39 3.46 8.48
C GLU A 50 5.30 2.63 7.20
N LEU A 51 5.68 3.19 6.06
CA LEU A 51 5.50 2.54 4.76
C LEU A 51 6.80 2.03 4.20
N LYS A 52 6.71 0.91 3.51
CA LYS A 52 7.83 0.35 2.75
C LYS A 52 7.55 0.54 1.26
N PRO A 53 8.43 1.21 0.52
CA PRO A 53 8.28 1.30 -0.94
C PRO A 53 8.44 -0.09 -1.56
N LEU A 54 7.61 -0.39 -2.53
CA LEU A 54 7.67 -1.69 -3.21
C LEU A 54 8.23 -1.60 -4.61
#